data_d1feb430d633036412cea5d526d20d9c
#
_entry.id   d1feb430d633036412cea5d526d20d9c
#
_cell.length_a   1.000
_cell.length_b   1.000
_cell.length_c   1.000
_cell.angle_alpha   90.00
_cell.angle_beta   90.00
_cell.angle_gamma   90.00
#
_symmetry.space_group_name_H-M   'P 1'
#
loop_
_entity.id
_entity.type
_entity.pdbx_description
1 polymer ?
#
loop_
_entity_poly.entity_id
_entity_poly.type
_entity_poly.pdbx_seq_one_letter_code
_entity_poly.pdbx_strand_id
1 'polypeptide(L)'
;MAKPKKKMKKAAPKARKAAPKAVKPKKPAAKAVKRAVAVKAAKPAKKISGRKVADVVTATTRASVDLESSIGRMERAAVRKVGEIAARATRAVRDAISPPIKLPSYDELPVRAGAPAGAAWGVFGDDDEVGTINLLTPERVIAATSSIRTGKVFALNLPINIPDPPLFTRGKHTHTVKIFPNAEFVLDDFLDNFYPQASSQWDALAHVKHPIHGAYNGIPDNQMTGRGGMRLGIDNLARRGIAGRGVLADVARYHERVGKSIDFTTAKSIPLEDVQAALEDEGVELRAGDILLVRIGWTKFYLSASDEIKAELAKETVVPGIEGSERTARWLWNNHLAAVASDSPALEALPKPPGEEMEFLHFHMLAFFGMPIGEMWNLEGLADDCAADGDYDFFLTSAPLNIPGGVGSPPNALAIK
;
A
#
# COMPACT_ATOMS: atom_id res chain seq x y z
N MET A 1 -54.29 20.43 -34.75
CA MET A 1 -54.64 21.09 -33.46
C MET A 1 -53.35 21.34 -32.71
N ALA A 2 -52.92 22.61 -32.64
CA ALA A 2 -51.67 23.04 -32.04
C ALA A 2 -51.88 23.37 -30.57
N LYS A 3 -50.97 22.93 -29.66
CA LYS A 3 -50.92 23.34 -28.25
C LYS A 3 -49.80 24.38 -28.03
N PRO A 4 -49.99 25.35 -27.15
CA PRO A 4 -49.18 26.56 -27.10
C PRO A 4 -47.90 26.39 -26.27
N LYS A 5 -46.85 27.15 -26.67
CA LYS A 5 -45.54 27.28 -26.00
C LYS A 5 -45.68 28.14 -24.72
N LYS A 6 -45.27 27.61 -23.56
CA LYS A 6 -45.07 28.39 -22.34
C LYS A 6 -43.71 29.11 -22.34
N LYS A 7 -43.77 30.44 -22.22
CA LYS A 7 -42.58 31.32 -22.04
C LYS A 7 -41.99 31.15 -20.65
N MET A 8 -40.71 30.82 -20.55
CA MET A 8 -39.93 30.90 -19.31
C MET A 8 -39.45 32.34 -19.09
N LYS A 9 -39.75 32.86 -17.90
CA LYS A 9 -39.24 34.17 -17.42
C LYS A 9 -37.78 34.02 -16.97
N LYS A 10 -36.90 34.89 -17.49
CA LYS A 10 -35.53 35.07 -17.01
C LYS A 10 -35.55 35.78 -15.65
N ALA A 11 -34.91 35.18 -14.67
CA ALA A 11 -34.58 35.82 -13.39
C ALA A 11 -33.19 36.47 -13.45
N ALA A 12 -33.09 37.71 -12.95
CA ALA A 12 -31.86 38.49 -12.93
C ALA A 12 -30.91 38.05 -11.77
N PRO A 13 -29.57 38.23 -11.91
CA PRO A 13 -28.61 37.80 -10.92
C PRO A 13 -28.52 38.77 -9.73
N LYS A 14 -28.54 38.25 -8.51
CA LYS A 14 -28.30 38.98 -7.26
C LYS A 14 -26.83 39.28 -7.02
N ALA A 15 -26.58 40.44 -6.47
CA ALA A 15 -25.27 41.08 -6.24
C ALA A 15 -24.27 40.26 -5.43
N ARG A 16 -23.02 40.40 -5.81
CA ARG A 16 -21.82 39.95 -5.09
C ARG A 16 -21.65 40.68 -3.76
N LYS A 17 -21.50 39.95 -2.65
CA LYS A 17 -20.97 40.48 -1.38
C LYS A 17 -19.44 40.52 -1.45
N ALA A 18 -18.88 41.61 -0.95
CA ALA A 18 -17.46 41.93 -0.93
C ALA A 18 -16.64 40.95 -0.07
N ALA A 19 -15.41 40.66 -0.54
CA ALA A 19 -14.41 39.85 0.17
C ALA A 19 -13.79 40.62 1.35
N PRO A 20 -13.41 39.92 2.45
CA PRO A 20 -12.72 40.55 3.56
C PRO A 20 -11.24 40.83 3.22
N LYS A 21 -10.75 42.00 3.70
CA LYS A 21 -9.41 42.51 3.50
C LYS A 21 -8.34 41.58 4.12
N ALA A 22 -7.27 41.31 3.35
CA ALA A 22 -6.09 40.58 3.79
C ALA A 22 -5.36 41.30 4.92
N VAL A 23 -5.11 40.55 6.01
CA VAL A 23 -4.26 40.98 7.11
C VAL A 23 -2.81 40.62 6.76
N LYS A 24 -1.92 41.62 6.73
CA LYS A 24 -0.48 41.46 6.50
C LYS A 24 0.17 40.76 7.71
N PRO A 25 1.07 39.77 7.52
CA PRO A 25 1.78 39.16 8.63
C PRO A 25 2.88 40.12 9.16
N LYS A 26 2.90 40.30 10.48
CA LYS A 26 3.96 40.98 11.22
C LYS A 26 5.25 40.13 11.20
N LYS A 27 6.37 40.70 10.79
CA LYS A 27 7.72 40.10 10.90
C LYS A 27 8.07 39.87 12.37
N PRO A 28 8.62 38.70 12.77
CA PRO A 28 9.21 38.56 14.09
C PRO A 28 10.57 39.24 14.15
N ALA A 29 10.78 39.92 15.27
CA ALA A 29 11.96 40.71 15.55
C ALA A 29 13.20 39.83 15.76
N ALA A 30 14.19 39.98 14.90
CA ALA A 30 15.56 39.47 15.11
C ALA A 30 16.29 40.44 16.09
N LYS A 31 16.21 40.14 17.39
CA LYS A 31 17.07 40.75 18.42
C LYS A 31 17.18 39.78 19.59
N ALA A 32 18.24 39.01 19.61
CA ALA A 32 18.92 38.51 20.82
C ALA A 32 19.91 37.38 20.50
N VAL A 33 21.01 37.64 19.83
CA VAL A 33 22.29 36.92 20.07
C VAL A 33 23.42 37.85 19.59
N LYS A 34 23.71 38.86 20.36
CA LYS A 34 25.01 39.56 20.39
C LYS A 34 25.26 40.00 21.82
N ARG A 35 25.75 39.08 22.63
CA ARG A 35 26.41 39.46 23.88
C ARG A 35 27.55 38.49 24.18
N ALA A 36 28.72 39.09 24.15
CA ALA A 36 29.91 38.81 24.94
C ALA A 36 30.75 37.58 24.58
N VAL A 37 31.85 37.82 23.92
CA VAL A 37 33.15 37.51 24.58
C VAL A 37 34.08 38.68 24.35
N ALA A 38 34.16 39.59 25.33
CA ALA A 38 35.26 40.53 25.45
C ALA A 38 36.39 39.82 26.20
N VAL A 39 37.38 39.31 25.49
CA VAL A 39 38.62 38.82 26.09
C VAL A 39 39.50 40.04 26.38
N LYS A 40 39.68 40.33 27.69
CA LYS A 40 40.71 41.26 28.17
C LYS A 40 42.10 40.74 27.76
N ALA A 41 42.85 41.58 27.05
CA ALA A 41 44.24 41.35 26.71
C ALA A 41 45.10 41.26 27.99
N ALA A 42 45.71 40.09 28.21
CA ALA A 42 46.74 39.89 29.22
C ALA A 42 48.13 40.12 28.62
N LYS A 43 49.02 40.71 29.41
CA LYS A 43 50.41 41.10 29.08
C LYS A 43 51.24 39.89 28.57
N PRO A 44 52.32 40.14 27.79
CA PRO A 44 53.05 39.10 27.10
C PRO A 44 53.87 38.24 28.11
N ALA A 45 53.59 36.91 28.06
CA ALA A 45 54.33 35.91 28.80
C ALA A 45 55.45 35.29 27.94
N LYS A 46 56.53 34.90 28.62
CA LYS A 46 57.80 34.40 28.12
C LYS A 46 57.68 33.36 26.99
N LYS A 47 58.65 33.35 26.06
CA LYS A 47 58.85 32.42 24.95
C LYS A 47 58.64 30.95 25.41
N ILE A 48 57.56 30.35 24.94
CA ILE A 48 57.32 28.92 25.07
C ILE A 48 57.85 28.24 23.83
N SER A 49 58.62 27.16 23.93
CA SER A 49 59.21 26.43 22.82
C SER A 49 58.12 25.88 21.88
N GLY A 50 58.34 25.94 20.55
CA GLY A 50 57.38 25.57 19.52
C GLY A 50 56.74 24.19 19.63
N ARG A 51 57.36 23.25 20.36
CA ARG A 51 56.83 21.90 20.62
C ARG A 51 55.63 21.92 21.58
N LYS A 52 55.62 22.79 22.61
CA LYS A 52 54.49 22.93 23.55
C LYS A 52 53.29 23.66 22.93
N VAL A 53 53.49 24.52 21.96
CA VAL A 53 52.40 25.21 21.25
C VAL A 53 51.67 24.23 20.30
N ALA A 54 52.40 23.32 19.63
CA ALA A 54 51.82 22.31 18.79
C ALA A 54 50.94 21.32 19.60
N ASP A 55 51.39 20.90 20.78
CA ASP A 55 50.66 20.00 21.67
C ASP A 55 49.36 20.64 22.20
N VAL A 56 49.40 21.92 22.55
CA VAL A 56 48.21 22.69 23.00
C VAL A 56 47.23 22.91 21.87
N VAL A 57 47.67 23.24 20.66
CA VAL A 57 46.81 23.40 19.48
C VAL A 57 46.15 22.08 19.13
N THR A 58 46.92 20.98 19.14
CA THR A 58 46.36 19.65 18.83
C THR A 58 45.34 19.21 19.89
N ALA A 59 45.59 19.47 21.19
CA ALA A 59 44.63 19.14 22.25
C ALA A 59 43.36 20.01 22.17
N THR A 60 43.49 21.30 21.84
CA THR A 60 42.36 22.22 21.71
C THR A 60 41.50 21.85 20.48
N THR A 61 42.13 21.48 19.36
CA THR A 61 41.42 21.06 18.15
C THR A 61 40.67 19.73 18.37
N ARG A 62 41.29 18.75 19.07
CA ARG A 62 40.59 17.54 19.46
C ARG A 62 39.41 17.80 20.39
N ALA A 63 39.58 18.63 21.40
CA ALA A 63 38.49 18.98 22.31
C ALA A 63 37.31 19.70 21.61
N SER A 64 37.59 20.58 20.63
CA SER A 64 36.53 21.23 19.85
C SER A 64 35.79 20.27 18.94
N VAL A 65 36.49 19.35 18.26
CA VAL A 65 35.85 18.29 17.43
C VAL A 65 35.03 17.35 18.29
N ASP A 66 35.49 16.95 19.47
CA ASP A 66 34.75 16.10 20.39
C ASP A 66 33.53 16.81 20.98
N LEU A 67 33.62 18.12 21.23
CA LEU A 67 32.49 18.91 21.69
C LEU A 67 31.43 19.09 20.59
N GLU A 68 31.83 19.41 19.36
CA GLU A 68 30.91 19.50 18.22
C GLU A 68 30.25 18.18 17.93
N SER A 69 30.99 17.06 17.98
CA SER A 69 30.42 15.73 17.79
C SER A 69 29.47 15.33 18.92
N SER A 70 29.71 15.80 20.14
CA SER A 70 28.84 15.56 21.30
C SER A 70 27.56 16.40 21.25
N ILE A 71 27.68 17.67 20.87
CA ILE A 71 26.54 18.57 20.63
C ILE A 71 25.66 17.99 19.52
N GLY A 72 26.24 17.61 18.39
CA GLY A 72 25.49 17.01 17.29
C GLY A 72 24.82 15.67 17.65
N ARG A 73 25.39 14.86 18.59
CA ARG A 73 24.74 13.65 19.12
C ARG A 73 23.58 14.02 20.06
N MET A 74 23.76 15.02 20.92
CA MET A 74 22.71 15.50 21.82
C MET A 74 21.54 16.13 21.07
N GLU A 75 21.82 16.93 20.04
CA GLU A 75 20.77 17.51 19.17
C GLU A 75 20.00 16.42 18.43
N ARG A 76 20.70 15.46 17.84
CA ARG A 76 20.03 14.32 17.19
C ARG A 76 19.20 13.49 18.17
N ALA A 77 19.70 13.23 19.38
CA ALA A 77 18.94 12.53 20.42
C ALA A 77 17.72 13.35 20.89
N ALA A 78 17.86 14.66 21.01
CA ALA A 78 16.75 15.55 21.36
C ALA A 78 15.68 15.60 20.26
N VAL A 79 16.09 15.72 18.99
CA VAL A 79 15.19 15.66 17.82
C VAL A 79 14.48 14.33 17.77
N ARG A 80 15.21 13.21 17.95
CA ARG A 80 14.60 11.88 18.01
C ARG A 80 13.57 11.75 19.15
N LYS A 81 13.90 12.23 20.35
CA LYS A 81 13.00 12.19 21.50
C LYS A 81 11.77 13.05 21.33
N VAL A 82 11.89 14.23 20.70
CA VAL A 82 10.74 15.06 20.31
C VAL A 82 9.90 14.35 19.26
N GLY A 83 10.52 13.70 18.27
CA GLY A 83 9.84 12.88 17.28
C GLY A 83 9.06 11.71 17.92
N GLU A 84 9.69 10.99 18.86
CA GLU A 84 9.04 9.91 19.63
C GLU A 84 7.84 10.41 20.46
N ILE A 85 7.98 11.58 21.11
CA ILE A 85 6.88 12.18 21.89
C ILE A 85 5.75 12.63 20.96
N ALA A 86 6.07 13.26 19.84
CA ALA A 86 5.10 13.67 18.85
C ALA A 86 4.38 12.46 18.24
N ALA A 87 5.11 11.41 17.89
CA ALA A 87 4.56 10.15 17.41
C ALA A 87 3.63 9.49 18.45
N ARG A 88 4.04 9.49 19.72
CA ARG A 88 3.21 8.96 20.82
C ARG A 88 1.94 9.78 21.07
N ALA A 89 2.03 11.12 21.00
CA ALA A 89 0.88 12.00 21.11
C ALA A 89 -0.09 11.82 19.92
N THR A 90 0.45 11.74 18.70
CA THR A 90 -0.33 11.45 17.49
C THR A 90 -1.00 10.07 17.57
N ARG A 91 -0.29 9.07 18.11
CA ARG A 91 -0.83 7.73 18.36
C ARG A 91 -1.99 7.77 19.36
N ALA A 92 -1.84 8.46 20.49
CA ALA A 92 -2.89 8.59 21.51
C ALA A 92 -4.15 9.30 20.97
N VAL A 93 -3.98 10.36 20.16
CA VAL A 93 -5.09 11.03 19.47
C VAL A 93 -5.76 10.11 18.47
N ARG A 94 -4.97 9.36 17.70
CA ARG A 94 -5.45 8.39 16.73
C ARG A 94 -6.27 7.27 17.38
N ASP A 95 -5.76 6.68 18.46
CA ASP A 95 -6.44 5.62 19.21
C ASP A 95 -7.74 6.10 19.85
N ALA A 96 -7.81 7.38 20.19
CA ALA A 96 -9.04 8.02 20.69
C ALA A 96 -10.08 8.30 19.59
N ILE A 97 -9.63 8.55 18.35
CA ILE A 97 -10.50 8.85 17.20
C ILE A 97 -10.99 7.56 16.50
N SER A 98 -10.21 6.49 16.58
CA SER A 98 -10.56 5.18 16.00
C SER A 98 -10.73 4.16 17.12
N PRO A 99 -11.91 4.06 17.73
CA PRO A 99 -12.15 3.01 18.71
C PRO A 99 -11.90 1.65 18.05
N PRO A 100 -11.30 0.68 18.78
CA PRO A 100 -11.02 -0.62 18.23
C PRO A 100 -12.33 -1.25 17.74
N ILE A 101 -12.42 -1.57 16.45
CA ILE A 101 -13.51 -2.42 15.96
C ILE A 101 -13.28 -3.78 16.63
N LYS A 102 -14.24 -4.18 17.46
CA LYS A 102 -14.22 -5.51 18.07
C LYS A 102 -14.67 -6.52 17.01
N LEU A 103 -13.75 -6.89 16.13
CA LEU A 103 -13.96 -8.02 15.22
C LEU A 103 -13.71 -9.33 15.97
N PRO A 104 -14.40 -10.42 15.58
CA PRO A 104 -14.10 -11.75 16.11
C PRO A 104 -12.67 -12.13 15.72
N SER A 105 -11.96 -12.84 16.60
CA SER A 105 -10.77 -13.59 16.24
C SER A 105 -11.11 -14.73 15.27
N TYR A 106 -10.11 -15.29 14.62
CA TYR A 106 -10.33 -16.43 13.71
C TYR A 106 -11.00 -17.61 14.41
N ASP A 107 -10.66 -17.87 15.68
CA ASP A 107 -11.21 -18.95 16.48
C ASP A 107 -12.67 -18.73 16.90
N GLU A 108 -13.15 -17.49 16.80
CA GLU A 108 -14.56 -17.13 17.04
C GLU A 108 -15.41 -17.19 15.76
N LEU A 109 -14.79 -17.50 14.61
CA LEU A 109 -15.52 -17.70 13.32
C LEU A 109 -16.03 -19.14 13.20
N PRO A 110 -17.21 -19.36 12.58
CA PRO A 110 -18.09 -18.33 11.99
C PRO A 110 -19.02 -17.69 13.01
N VAL A 111 -19.35 -16.42 12.79
CA VAL A 111 -20.38 -15.72 13.61
C VAL A 111 -21.80 -16.02 13.14
N ARG A 112 -21.98 -16.44 11.88
CA ARG A 112 -23.28 -16.79 11.29
C ARG A 112 -23.50 -18.30 11.33
N ALA A 113 -24.62 -18.73 11.89
CA ALA A 113 -24.99 -20.14 11.92
C ALA A 113 -25.05 -20.73 10.50
N GLY A 114 -24.45 -21.90 10.31
CA GLY A 114 -24.38 -22.61 9.02
C GLY A 114 -23.32 -22.10 8.04
N ALA A 115 -22.57 -21.06 8.37
CA ALA A 115 -21.39 -20.69 7.60
C ALA A 115 -20.24 -21.69 7.84
N PRO A 116 -19.30 -21.85 6.88
CA PRO A 116 -18.14 -22.71 7.05
C PRO A 116 -17.25 -22.30 8.23
N ALA A 117 -16.54 -23.24 8.83
CA ALA A 117 -15.54 -22.95 9.84
C ALA A 117 -14.49 -21.95 9.27
N GLY A 118 -14.12 -20.95 10.06
CA GLY A 118 -13.19 -19.91 9.65
C GLY A 118 -13.79 -18.86 8.68
N ALA A 119 -15.05 -18.95 8.29
CA ALA A 119 -15.67 -17.97 7.41
C ALA A 119 -16.21 -16.75 8.19
N ALA A 120 -15.87 -15.55 7.73
CA ALA A 120 -16.32 -14.27 8.30
C ALA A 120 -17.69 -13.81 7.75
N TRP A 121 -18.48 -14.74 7.22
CA TRP A 121 -19.77 -14.43 6.66
C TRP A 121 -20.71 -13.80 7.70
N GLY A 122 -21.33 -12.69 7.32
CA GLY A 122 -22.22 -11.93 8.19
C GLY A 122 -21.52 -10.93 9.12
N VAL A 123 -20.16 -10.96 9.26
CA VAL A 123 -19.43 -10.01 10.10
C VAL A 123 -19.65 -8.56 9.68
N PHE A 124 -19.73 -8.30 8.38
CA PHE A 124 -20.00 -6.98 7.81
C PHE A 124 -21.44 -6.80 7.32
N GLY A 125 -22.30 -7.75 7.61
CA GLY A 125 -23.71 -7.80 7.18
C GLY A 125 -23.97 -8.88 6.14
N ASP A 126 -25.21 -9.39 6.11
CA ASP A 126 -25.58 -10.52 5.24
C ASP A 126 -25.56 -10.17 3.74
N ASP A 127 -25.82 -8.89 3.41
CA ASP A 127 -25.82 -8.40 2.02
C ASP A 127 -24.51 -7.70 1.62
N ASP A 128 -23.48 -7.77 2.48
CA ASP A 128 -22.19 -7.15 2.20
C ASP A 128 -21.48 -7.78 0.99
N GLU A 129 -20.89 -6.93 0.15
CA GLU A 129 -20.15 -7.30 -1.06
C GLU A 129 -18.76 -6.66 -1.15
N VAL A 130 -18.29 -6.01 -0.09
CA VAL A 130 -16.97 -5.36 -0.05
C VAL A 130 -16.04 -5.94 1.02
N GLY A 131 -16.57 -6.76 1.93
CA GLY A 131 -15.82 -7.54 2.91
C GLY A 131 -14.95 -6.68 3.83
N THR A 132 -13.69 -7.06 3.99
CA THR A 132 -12.74 -6.39 4.90
C THR A 132 -12.43 -4.94 4.50
N ILE A 133 -12.76 -4.48 3.29
CA ILE A 133 -12.67 -3.05 2.91
C ILE A 133 -13.59 -2.18 3.78
N ASN A 134 -14.61 -2.73 4.42
CA ASN A 134 -15.41 -2.05 5.44
C ASN A 134 -14.57 -1.55 6.63
N LEU A 135 -13.40 -2.12 6.85
CA LEU A 135 -12.45 -1.67 7.88
C LEU A 135 -11.83 -0.30 7.58
N LEU A 136 -11.87 0.16 6.34
CA LEU A 136 -11.41 1.49 5.93
C LEU A 136 -12.47 2.55 6.27
N THR A 137 -12.76 2.74 7.58
CA THR A 137 -13.73 3.75 8.04
C THR A 137 -13.24 5.18 7.77
N PRO A 138 -14.11 6.19 7.72
CA PRO A 138 -13.70 7.58 7.56
C PRO A 138 -12.63 8.03 8.55
N GLU A 139 -12.71 7.58 9.80
CA GLU A 139 -11.75 7.91 10.86
C GLU A 139 -10.38 7.31 10.56
N ARG A 140 -10.32 6.06 10.07
CA ARG A 140 -9.09 5.40 9.68
C ARG A 140 -8.46 6.03 8.44
N VAL A 141 -9.27 6.41 7.47
CA VAL A 141 -8.80 7.16 6.29
C VAL A 141 -8.16 8.48 6.70
N ILE A 142 -8.84 9.25 7.58
CA ILE A 142 -8.28 10.49 8.13
C ILE A 142 -6.98 10.22 8.90
N ALA A 143 -6.97 9.22 9.77
CA ALA A 143 -5.77 8.87 10.54
C ALA A 143 -4.59 8.46 9.63
N ALA A 144 -4.87 7.76 8.53
CA ALA A 144 -3.87 7.32 7.57
C ALA A 144 -3.14 8.49 6.86
N THR A 145 -3.77 9.67 6.75
CA THR A 145 -3.11 10.85 6.16
C THR A 145 -1.87 11.29 6.95
N SER A 146 -1.73 10.89 8.22
CA SER A 146 -0.52 11.15 9.01
C SER A 146 0.72 10.41 8.51
N SER A 147 0.56 9.43 7.63
CA SER A 147 1.66 8.75 6.95
C SER A 147 2.21 9.55 5.76
N ILE A 148 1.56 10.65 5.36
CA ILE A 148 2.10 11.58 4.37
C ILE A 148 3.10 12.50 5.06
N ARG A 149 4.40 12.33 4.79
CA ARG A 149 5.49 13.06 5.43
C ARG A 149 6.29 13.91 4.46
N THR A 150 6.47 13.44 3.23
CA THR A 150 7.34 14.07 2.22
C THR A 150 6.58 14.58 0.99
N GLY A 151 5.37 14.04 0.74
CA GLY A 151 4.59 14.30 -0.47
C GLY A 151 5.08 13.53 -1.71
N LYS A 152 6.01 12.58 -1.57
CA LYS A 152 6.40 11.69 -2.67
C LYS A 152 5.26 10.76 -3.04
N VAL A 153 5.07 10.54 -4.34
CA VAL A 153 4.00 9.68 -4.87
C VAL A 153 4.61 8.56 -5.70
N PHE A 154 4.20 7.33 -5.40
CA PHE A 154 4.62 6.12 -6.09
C PHE A 154 3.40 5.47 -6.75
N ALA A 155 3.45 5.34 -8.09
CA ALA A 155 2.47 4.55 -8.82
C ALA A 155 2.83 3.06 -8.69
N LEU A 156 1.88 2.27 -8.20
CA LEU A 156 2.10 0.87 -7.86
C LEU A 156 1.64 -0.09 -8.96
N ASN A 157 1.39 0.41 -10.16
CA ASN A 157 0.99 -0.37 -11.31
C ASN A 157 2.16 -0.61 -12.26
N LEU A 158 2.27 -1.83 -12.77
CA LEU A 158 3.03 -2.11 -13.99
C LEU A 158 2.28 -1.51 -15.20
N PRO A 159 2.98 -1.27 -16.34
CA PRO A 159 2.33 -1.08 -17.62
C PRO A 159 1.40 -2.26 -17.95
N ILE A 160 0.22 -1.98 -18.51
CA ILE A 160 -0.82 -3.01 -18.73
C ILE A 160 -0.41 -4.13 -19.69
N ASN A 161 0.66 -3.96 -20.45
CA ASN A 161 1.25 -4.96 -21.34
C ASN A 161 2.39 -5.78 -20.68
N ILE A 162 2.56 -5.66 -19.38
CA ILE A 162 3.53 -6.44 -18.60
C ILE A 162 2.76 -7.27 -17.58
N PRO A 163 3.00 -8.59 -17.53
CA PRO A 163 3.94 -9.46 -18.27
C PRO A 163 3.66 -9.58 -19.76
N ASP A 164 4.73 -9.78 -20.56
CA ASP A 164 4.66 -10.12 -21.99
C ASP A 164 5.62 -11.29 -22.29
N PRO A 165 5.11 -12.48 -22.67
CA PRO A 165 3.70 -12.86 -22.82
C PRO A 165 2.89 -12.81 -21.50
N PRO A 166 1.55 -12.58 -21.56
CA PRO A 166 0.70 -12.64 -20.39
C PRO A 166 0.72 -14.03 -19.73
N LEU A 167 0.66 -14.05 -18.37
CA LEU A 167 0.61 -15.27 -17.58
C LEU A 167 -0.79 -15.89 -17.56
N PHE A 168 -0.91 -17.12 -17.07
CA PHE A 168 -2.18 -17.81 -16.80
C PHE A 168 -3.12 -17.93 -18.03
N THR A 169 -2.55 -18.14 -19.23
CA THR A 169 -3.31 -18.26 -20.49
C THR A 169 -4.15 -17.03 -20.85
N ARG A 170 -3.90 -15.88 -20.22
CA ARG A 170 -4.58 -14.61 -20.55
C ARG A 170 -4.13 -14.12 -21.92
N GLY A 171 -5.04 -13.47 -22.64
CA GLY A 171 -4.75 -12.96 -23.99
C GLY A 171 -3.95 -11.66 -23.95
N LYS A 172 -3.12 -11.47 -24.97
CA LYS A 172 -2.43 -10.20 -25.22
C LYS A 172 -3.43 -9.19 -25.81
N HIS A 173 -3.54 -8.02 -25.23
CA HIS A 173 -4.37 -6.96 -25.77
C HIS A 173 -3.70 -6.24 -26.96
N THR A 174 -4.52 -5.62 -27.79
CA THR A 174 -4.05 -4.71 -28.83
C THR A 174 -4.51 -3.30 -28.48
N HIS A 175 -3.57 -2.35 -28.44
CA HIS A 175 -3.87 -0.93 -28.26
C HIS A 175 -3.82 -0.24 -29.62
N THR A 176 -4.92 0.43 -30.00
CA THR A 176 -5.02 1.16 -31.24
C THR A 176 -5.36 2.61 -30.99
N VAL A 177 -4.54 3.52 -31.51
CA VAL A 177 -4.82 4.95 -31.53
C VAL A 177 -5.51 5.29 -32.85
N LYS A 178 -6.65 5.93 -32.75
CA LYS A 178 -7.50 6.29 -33.89
C LYS A 178 -7.53 7.81 -34.09
N ILE A 179 -7.28 8.25 -35.32
CA ILE A 179 -7.42 9.64 -35.72
C ILE A 179 -8.87 9.84 -36.24
N PHE A 180 -9.53 10.89 -35.79
CA PHE A 180 -10.88 11.22 -36.29
C PHE A 180 -10.83 11.70 -37.74
N PRO A 181 -11.64 11.12 -38.67
CA PRO A 181 -11.56 11.42 -40.10
C PRO A 181 -11.78 12.91 -40.49
N ASN A 182 -12.54 13.64 -39.67
CA ASN A 182 -12.87 15.06 -39.94
C ASN A 182 -12.30 16.01 -38.88
N ALA A 183 -11.39 15.52 -38.01
CA ALA A 183 -10.78 16.27 -36.92
C ALA A 183 -9.40 15.67 -36.61
N GLU A 184 -8.45 15.81 -37.54
CA GLU A 184 -7.11 15.21 -37.44
C GLU A 184 -6.32 15.59 -36.17
N PHE A 185 -6.75 16.66 -35.49
CA PHE A 185 -6.19 17.10 -34.21
C PHE A 185 -6.81 16.39 -32.98
N VAL A 186 -7.78 15.46 -33.20
CA VAL A 186 -8.43 14.68 -32.15
C VAL A 186 -8.04 13.21 -32.29
N LEU A 187 -7.52 12.65 -31.21
CA LEU A 187 -7.18 11.23 -31.11
C LEU A 187 -8.05 10.57 -30.06
N ASP A 188 -8.53 9.38 -30.38
CA ASP A 188 -9.08 8.42 -29.43
C ASP A 188 -8.27 7.14 -29.46
N ASP A 189 -8.39 6.33 -28.42
CA ASP A 189 -7.80 5.01 -28.39
C ASP A 189 -8.76 3.95 -27.85
N PHE A 190 -8.48 2.70 -28.16
CA PHE A 190 -9.19 1.57 -27.59
C PHE A 190 -8.27 0.38 -27.38
N LEU A 191 -8.66 -0.46 -26.42
CA LEU A 191 -8.02 -1.73 -26.12
C LEU A 191 -8.94 -2.86 -26.59
N ASP A 192 -8.42 -3.70 -27.47
CA ASP A 192 -9.09 -4.93 -27.88
C ASP A 192 -8.48 -6.12 -27.16
N ASN A 193 -9.29 -7.14 -26.80
CA ASN A 193 -8.87 -8.32 -26.04
C ASN A 193 -8.19 -7.97 -24.70
N PHE A 194 -8.70 -6.97 -24.00
CA PHE A 194 -8.15 -6.53 -22.72
C PHE A 194 -8.58 -7.46 -21.58
N TYR A 195 -7.60 -8.10 -20.94
CA TYR A 195 -7.76 -8.91 -19.74
C TYR A 195 -7.41 -8.05 -18.52
N PRO A 196 -8.37 -7.63 -17.68
CA PRO A 196 -8.13 -6.75 -16.53
C PRO A 196 -7.13 -7.28 -15.50
N GLN A 197 -6.90 -8.60 -15.51
CA GLN A 197 -6.02 -9.32 -14.60
C GLN A 197 -4.68 -9.74 -15.26
N ALA A 198 -4.39 -9.27 -16.47
CA ALA A 198 -3.14 -9.64 -17.16
C ALA A 198 -1.89 -8.92 -16.64
N SER A 199 -2.04 -7.90 -15.83
CA SER A 199 -0.97 -7.09 -15.23
C SER A 199 -1.29 -6.85 -13.75
N SER A 200 -0.72 -5.81 -13.13
CA SER A 200 -1.08 -5.42 -11.76
C SER A 200 -2.59 -5.35 -11.59
N GLN A 201 -3.11 -5.97 -10.54
CA GLN A 201 -4.55 -6.17 -10.38
C GLN A 201 -5.01 -6.12 -8.93
N TRP A 202 -6.31 -5.90 -8.73
CA TRP A 202 -7.12 -6.36 -7.63
C TRP A 202 -8.02 -7.49 -8.10
N ASP A 203 -8.11 -8.53 -7.31
CA ASP A 203 -9.15 -9.52 -7.42
C ASP A 203 -10.40 -9.10 -6.65
N ALA A 204 -11.54 -9.16 -7.33
CA ALA A 204 -12.84 -9.03 -6.70
C ALA A 204 -13.20 -10.29 -5.91
N LEU A 205 -14.16 -10.19 -4.99
CA LEU A 205 -14.63 -11.32 -4.19
C LEU A 205 -15.25 -12.44 -5.05
N ALA A 206 -15.64 -12.13 -6.28
CA ALA A 206 -16.13 -13.09 -7.25
C ALA A 206 -15.05 -13.85 -8.01
N HIS A 207 -13.77 -13.45 -7.90
CA HIS A 207 -12.68 -14.05 -8.70
C HIS A 207 -12.52 -15.53 -8.40
N VAL A 208 -12.46 -15.88 -7.12
CA VAL A 208 -12.34 -17.26 -6.67
C VAL A 208 -13.41 -17.56 -5.61
N LYS A 209 -14.15 -18.64 -5.81
CA LYS A 209 -15.04 -19.21 -4.80
C LYS A 209 -14.44 -20.50 -4.25
N HIS A 210 -14.75 -20.82 -3.01
CA HIS A 210 -14.38 -22.11 -2.43
C HIS A 210 -15.12 -23.25 -3.12
N PRO A 211 -14.44 -24.34 -3.56
CA PRO A 211 -15.07 -25.38 -4.38
C PRO A 211 -16.20 -26.12 -3.66
N ILE A 212 -16.14 -26.25 -2.34
CA ILE A 212 -17.14 -26.94 -1.52
C ILE A 212 -18.16 -25.95 -0.94
N HIS A 213 -17.70 -24.81 -0.43
CA HIS A 213 -18.53 -23.90 0.38
C HIS A 213 -19.12 -22.72 -0.41
N GLY A 214 -18.63 -22.47 -1.64
CA GLY A 214 -19.15 -21.38 -2.48
C GLY A 214 -18.46 -20.04 -2.26
N ALA A 215 -19.17 -18.97 -2.60
CA ALA A 215 -18.64 -17.59 -2.58
C ALA A 215 -18.85 -16.91 -1.23
N TYR A 216 -18.21 -15.76 -1.06
CA TYR A 216 -18.34 -14.89 0.11
C TYR A 216 -19.82 -14.66 0.48
N ASN A 217 -20.08 -14.63 1.78
CA ASN A 217 -21.42 -14.49 2.37
C ASN A 217 -22.43 -15.59 1.95
N GLY A 218 -21.97 -16.68 1.32
CA GLY A 218 -22.84 -17.72 0.81
C GLY A 218 -23.72 -17.25 -0.34
N ILE A 219 -23.27 -16.24 -1.09
CA ILE A 219 -23.96 -15.73 -2.28
C ILE A 219 -24.18 -16.90 -3.26
N PRO A 220 -25.44 -17.18 -3.66
CA PRO A 220 -25.73 -18.26 -4.59
C PRO A 220 -25.08 -18.05 -5.96
N ASP A 221 -24.65 -19.15 -6.60
CA ASP A 221 -23.97 -19.10 -7.91
C ASP A 221 -24.75 -18.29 -8.95
N ASN A 222 -26.08 -18.44 -9.02
CA ASN A 222 -26.91 -17.72 -9.98
C ASN A 222 -27.01 -16.19 -9.73
N GLN A 223 -26.58 -15.71 -8.58
CA GLN A 223 -26.49 -14.27 -8.27
C GLN A 223 -25.07 -13.73 -8.44
N MET A 224 -24.07 -14.62 -8.48
CA MET A 224 -22.67 -14.27 -8.61
C MET A 224 -22.34 -13.85 -10.04
N THR A 225 -21.44 -12.87 -10.18
CA THR A 225 -20.97 -12.45 -11.50
C THR A 225 -20.34 -13.61 -12.28
N GLY A 226 -20.50 -13.57 -13.61
CA GLY A 226 -20.04 -14.65 -14.50
C GLY A 226 -20.86 -15.95 -14.43
N ARG A 227 -21.90 -16.02 -13.57
CA ARG A 227 -22.75 -17.20 -13.36
C ARG A 227 -24.25 -16.91 -13.45
N GLY A 228 -24.60 -15.78 -14.05
CA GLY A 228 -26.00 -15.35 -14.26
C GLY A 228 -26.41 -14.15 -13.42
N GLY A 229 -25.60 -13.71 -12.46
CA GLY A 229 -25.80 -12.52 -11.65
C GLY A 229 -24.69 -11.50 -11.83
N MET A 230 -24.63 -10.52 -10.91
CA MET A 230 -23.68 -9.41 -10.91
C MET A 230 -23.03 -9.18 -9.55
N ARG A 231 -23.33 -9.99 -8.54
CA ARG A 231 -22.86 -9.82 -7.16
C ARG A 231 -21.37 -10.14 -7.03
N LEU A 232 -20.75 -9.54 -6.01
CA LEU A 232 -19.33 -9.69 -5.66
C LEU A 232 -18.34 -9.14 -6.72
N GLY A 233 -18.85 -8.34 -7.69
CA GLY A 233 -18.03 -7.75 -8.74
C GLY A 233 -17.09 -6.67 -8.22
N ILE A 234 -16.02 -6.40 -9.02
CA ILE A 234 -15.01 -5.36 -8.72
C ILE A 234 -15.61 -3.94 -8.65
N ASP A 235 -16.74 -3.72 -9.30
CA ASP A 235 -17.46 -2.46 -9.27
C ASP A 235 -17.93 -2.07 -7.86
N ASN A 236 -18.10 -3.02 -6.94
CA ASN A 236 -18.37 -2.73 -5.53
C ASN A 236 -17.16 -2.03 -4.88
N LEU A 237 -15.95 -2.51 -5.14
CA LEU A 237 -14.72 -1.87 -4.65
C LEU A 237 -14.49 -0.52 -5.35
N ALA A 238 -14.76 -0.43 -6.65
CA ALA A 238 -14.63 0.80 -7.42
C ALA A 238 -15.57 1.91 -6.90
N ARG A 239 -16.83 1.58 -6.62
CA ARG A 239 -17.80 2.52 -6.04
C ARG A 239 -17.47 2.93 -4.60
N ARG A 240 -16.94 1.99 -3.81
CA ARG A 240 -16.52 2.24 -2.43
C ARG A 240 -15.27 3.12 -2.38
N GLY A 241 -14.33 2.92 -3.30
CA GLY A 241 -12.97 3.46 -3.23
C GLY A 241 -12.15 2.80 -2.12
N ILE A 242 -10.86 2.72 -2.32
CA ILE A 242 -9.90 2.16 -1.35
C ILE A 242 -8.95 3.28 -0.96
N ALA A 243 -8.97 3.66 0.32
CA ALA A 243 -8.04 4.63 0.88
C ALA A 243 -7.78 4.30 2.34
N GLY A 244 -6.51 4.28 2.75
CA GLY A 244 -6.14 3.91 4.10
C GLY A 244 -4.63 3.92 4.32
N ARG A 245 -4.19 3.39 5.46
CA ARG A 245 -2.77 3.17 5.72
C ARG A 245 -2.32 1.92 4.98
N GLY A 246 -1.34 2.09 4.09
CA GLY A 246 -0.56 0.99 3.53
C GLY A 246 0.69 0.75 4.37
N VAL A 247 1.12 -0.50 4.46
CA VAL A 247 2.38 -0.91 5.08
C VAL A 247 3.11 -1.88 4.15
N LEU A 248 4.43 -1.75 4.05
CA LEU A 248 5.27 -2.62 3.24
C LEU A 248 5.98 -3.62 4.14
N ALA A 249 5.93 -4.91 3.77
CA ALA A 249 6.83 -5.96 4.23
C ALA A 249 7.80 -6.28 3.09
N ASP A 250 9.04 -5.77 3.14
CA ASP A 250 10.05 -5.99 2.10
C ASP A 250 10.82 -7.29 2.36
N VAL A 251 10.15 -8.42 2.14
CA VAL A 251 10.72 -9.76 2.33
C VAL A 251 11.96 -9.98 1.45
N ALA A 252 11.97 -9.41 0.25
CA ALA A 252 13.13 -9.52 -0.64
C ALA A 252 14.38 -8.91 0.01
N ARG A 253 14.30 -7.71 0.55
CA ARG A 253 15.41 -7.04 1.24
C ARG A 253 15.79 -7.73 2.54
N TYR A 254 14.80 -8.20 3.30
CA TYR A 254 15.05 -9.06 4.47
C TYR A 254 15.86 -10.31 4.08
N HIS A 255 15.46 -11.03 3.02
CA HIS A 255 16.17 -12.20 2.53
C HIS A 255 17.61 -11.89 2.10
N GLU A 256 17.81 -10.82 1.33
CA GLU A 256 19.16 -10.35 0.93
C GLU A 256 20.06 -10.18 2.16
N ARG A 257 19.54 -9.56 3.23
CA ARG A 257 20.29 -9.29 4.45
C ARG A 257 20.61 -10.54 5.27
N VAL A 258 19.72 -11.53 5.31
CA VAL A 258 19.98 -12.79 6.07
C VAL A 258 20.58 -13.89 5.20
N GLY A 259 20.97 -13.59 3.96
CA GLY A 259 21.60 -14.54 3.04
C GLY A 259 20.67 -15.62 2.50
N LYS A 260 19.34 -15.36 2.47
CA LYS A 260 18.36 -16.22 1.77
C LYS A 260 18.20 -15.78 0.32
N SER A 261 17.79 -16.70 -0.53
CA SER A 261 17.44 -16.41 -1.94
C SER A 261 16.11 -17.04 -2.32
N ILE A 262 15.43 -16.41 -3.27
CA ILE A 262 14.18 -16.91 -3.85
C ILE A 262 14.47 -17.31 -5.29
N ASP A 263 14.15 -18.55 -5.64
CA ASP A 263 14.12 -18.98 -7.04
C ASP A 263 12.75 -18.64 -7.62
N PHE A 264 12.73 -17.58 -8.44
CA PHE A 264 11.50 -17.03 -9.03
C PHE A 264 10.96 -17.89 -10.20
N THR A 265 11.69 -18.94 -10.60
CA THR A 265 11.26 -19.88 -11.65
C THR A 265 10.58 -21.13 -11.10
N THR A 266 10.37 -21.18 -9.78
CA THR A 266 9.75 -22.30 -9.08
C THR A 266 8.58 -21.87 -8.23
N ALA A 267 7.75 -22.82 -7.78
CA ALA A 267 6.69 -22.60 -6.79
C ALA A 267 7.28 -22.42 -5.36
N LYS A 268 8.24 -21.51 -5.23
CA LYS A 268 8.90 -21.26 -3.95
C LYS A 268 7.91 -20.65 -2.95
N SER A 269 7.52 -21.43 -1.95
CA SER A 269 6.74 -20.94 -0.83
C SER A 269 7.64 -20.17 0.15
N ILE A 270 7.24 -18.94 0.50
CA ILE A 270 7.89 -18.08 1.46
C ILE A 270 7.14 -18.24 2.78
N PRO A 271 7.80 -18.73 3.84
CA PRO A 271 7.16 -18.94 5.13
C PRO A 271 6.56 -17.67 5.71
N LEU A 272 5.44 -17.80 6.44
CA LEU A 272 4.81 -16.68 7.15
C LEU A 272 5.82 -15.98 8.09
N GLU A 273 6.71 -16.73 8.72
CA GLU A 273 7.75 -16.19 9.61
C GLU A 273 8.68 -15.20 8.89
N ASP A 274 8.92 -15.37 7.60
CA ASP A 274 9.77 -14.45 6.85
C ASP A 274 9.04 -13.11 6.58
N VAL A 275 7.73 -13.13 6.37
CA VAL A 275 6.90 -11.92 6.30
C VAL A 275 6.87 -11.19 7.65
N GLN A 276 6.68 -11.94 8.73
CA GLN A 276 6.69 -11.39 10.10
C GLN A 276 8.05 -10.80 10.47
N ALA A 277 9.13 -11.51 10.13
CA ALA A 277 10.48 -11.05 10.38
C ALA A 277 10.85 -9.80 9.58
N ALA A 278 10.36 -9.67 8.34
CA ALA A 278 10.53 -8.45 7.55
C ALA A 278 9.85 -7.25 8.24
N LEU A 279 8.59 -7.40 8.67
CA LEU A 279 7.86 -6.36 9.40
C LEU A 279 8.54 -5.97 10.71
N GLU A 280 9.06 -6.95 11.48
CA GLU A 280 9.79 -6.71 12.73
C GLU A 280 11.07 -5.93 12.49
N ASP A 281 11.84 -6.31 11.48
CA ASP A 281 13.06 -5.65 11.07
C ASP A 281 12.87 -4.19 10.64
N GLU A 282 11.77 -3.94 9.97
CA GLU A 282 11.33 -2.63 9.49
C GLU A 282 10.66 -1.79 10.59
N GLY A 283 10.45 -2.38 11.77
CA GLY A 283 9.77 -1.74 12.90
C GLY A 283 8.29 -1.44 12.61
N VAL A 284 7.66 -2.20 11.73
CA VAL A 284 6.25 -2.03 11.36
C VAL A 284 5.35 -2.77 12.35
N GLU A 285 4.45 -2.04 12.97
CA GLU A 285 3.35 -2.60 13.76
C GLU A 285 2.05 -2.54 12.93
N LEU A 286 1.47 -3.71 12.65
CA LEU A 286 0.19 -3.81 11.94
C LEU A 286 -0.95 -3.27 12.79
N ARG A 287 -1.93 -2.66 12.12
CA ARG A 287 -3.13 -2.08 12.72
C ARG A 287 -4.38 -2.54 11.99
N ALA A 288 -5.47 -2.67 12.71
CA ALA A 288 -6.75 -3.01 12.09
C ALA A 288 -7.12 -1.99 10.99
N GLY A 289 -7.39 -2.49 9.79
CA GLY A 289 -7.65 -1.70 8.60
C GLY A 289 -6.41 -1.35 7.77
N ASP A 290 -5.22 -1.86 8.11
CA ASP A 290 -4.06 -1.71 7.25
C ASP A 290 -4.23 -2.49 5.94
N ILE A 291 -3.60 -1.98 4.89
CA ILE A 291 -3.42 -2.66 3.61
C ILE A 291 -1.97 -3.11 3.56
N LEU A 292 -1.74 -4.42 3.66
CA LEU A 292 -0.41 -5.02 3.68
C LEU A 292 0.09 -5.21 2.24
N LEU A 293 1.25 -4.65 1.92
CA LEU A 293 1.99 -4.91 0.70
C LEU A 293 3.17 -5.83 1.01
N VAL A 294 3.27 -6.96 0.32
CA VAL A 294 4.37 -7.94 0.50
C VAL A 294 5.24 -7.94 -0.75
N ARG A 295 6.45 -7.41 -0.63
CA ARG A 295 7.42 -7.43 -1.73
C ARG A 295 8.34 -8.63 -1.59
N ILE A 296 8.23 -9.56 -2.54
CA ILE A 296 9.14 -10.72 -2.64
C ILE A 296 10.24 -10.52 -3.68
N GLY A 297 10.15 -9.49 -4.56
CA GLY A 297 11.11 -9.16 -5.60
C GLY A 297 10.82 -9.82 -6.95
N TRP A 298 9.65 -10.45 -7.14
CA TRP A 298 9.29 -11.08 -8.41
C TRP A 298 9.23 -10.09 -9.57
N THR A 299 8.61 -8.92 -9.34
CA THR A 299 8.52 -7.88 -10.37
C THR A 299 9.91 -7.43 -10.86
N LYS A 300 10.85 -7.20 -9.94
CA LYS A 300 12.24 -6.84 -10.27
C LYS A 300 12.91 -7.93 -11.10
N PHE A 301 12.76 -9.19 -10.68
CA PHE A 301 13.27 -10.35 -11.42
C PHE A 301 12.68 -10.40 -12.82
N TYR A 302 11.34 -10.35 -12.96
CA TYR A 302 10.65 -10.45 -14.24
C TYR A 302 11.08 -9.36 -15.23
N LEU A 303 11.17 -8.11 -14.77
CA LEU A 303 11.58 -6.98 -15.62
C LEU A 303 13.02 -7.11 -16.13
N SER A 304 13.91 -7.78 -15.39
CA SER A 304 15.29 -8.03 -15.76
C SER A 304 15.54 -9.37 -16.47
N ALA A 305 14.54 -10.26 -16.50
CA ALA A 305 14.65 -11.58 -17.11
C ALA A 305 14.75 -11.49 -18.64
N SER A 306 15.43 -12.49 -19.25
CA SER A 306 15.49 -12.63 -20.71
C SER A 306 14.12 -13.01 -21.29
N ASP A 307 13.94 -12.80 -22.60
CA ASP A 307 12.71 -13.14 -23.28
C ASP A 307 12.42 -14.65 -23.24
N GLU A 308 13.47 -15.48 -23.21
CA GLU A 308 13.34 -16.93 -23.07
C GLU A 308 12.73 -17.29 -21.69
N ILE A 309 13.23 -16.68 -20.60
CA ILE A 309 12.70 -16.91 -19.26
C ILE A 309 11.24 -16.43 -19.19
N LYS A 310 10.94 -15.24 -19.71
CA LYS A 310 9.57 -14.73 -19.76
C LYS A 310 8.62 -15.65 -20.50
N ALA A 311 9.08 -16.20 -21.63
CA ALA A 311 8.30 -17.14 -22.43
C ALA A 311 8.05 -18.47 -21.69
N GLU A 312 9.02 -18.97 -20.90
CA GLU A 312 8.83 -20.17 -20.08
C GLU A 312 7.83 -19.90 -18.94
N LEU A 313 7.97 -18.79 -18.23
CA LEU A 313 7.04 -18.39 -17.16
C LEU A 313 5.58 -18.27 -17.66
N ALA A 314 5.39 -17.86 -18.91
CA ALA A 314 4.05 -17.72 -19.50
C ALA A 314 3.43 -19.08 -19.91
N LYS A 315 4.23 -20.15 -20.07
CA LYS A 315 3.71 -21.48 -20.43
C LYS A 315 3.15 -22.24 -19.24
N GLU A 316 3.73 -22.03 -18.07
CA GLU A 316 3.43 -22.79 -16.87
C GLU A 316 2.84 -21.89 -15.78
N THR A 317 1.91 -22.43 -15.00
CA THR A 317 1.39 -21.76 -13.80
C THR A 317 2.30 -22.13 -12.62
N VAL A 318 3.58 -21.70 -12.70
CA VAL A 318 4.55 -21.91 -11.63
C VAL A 318 5.08 -20.56 -11.18
N VAL A 319 4.71 -20.16 -9.98
CA VAL A 319 5.08 -18.85 -9.43
C VAL A 319 5.41 -18.96 -7.94
N PRO A 320 6.40 -18.21 -7.45
CA PRO A 320 6.65 -18.09 -6.01
C PRO A 320 5.61 -17.18 -5.36
N GLY A 321 5.45 -17.30 -4.06
CA GLY A 321 4.57 -16.45 -3.27
C GLY A 321 4.67 -16.78 -1.79
N ILE A 322 3.87 -16.11 -0.97
CA ILE A 322 3.81 -16.42 0.45
C ILE A 322 3.22 -17.82 0.68
N GLU A 323 3.43 -18.35 1.88
CA GLU A 323 2.86 -19.63 2.29
C GLU A 323 1.33 -19.60 2.21
N GLY A 324 0.74 -20.46 1.40
CA GLY A 324 -0.70 -20.72 1.39
C GLY A 324 -1.04 -21.78 2.42
N SER A 325 -1.64 -21.35 3.53
CA SER A 325 -2.05 -22.22 4.63
C SER A 325 -3.15 -21.57 5.47
N GLU A 326 -3.92 -22.39 6.20
CA GLU A 326 -4.86 -21.88 7.21
C GLU A 326 -4.14 -21.03 8.27
N ARG A 327 -2.90 -21.38 8.63
CA ARG A 327 -2.08 -20.62 9.58
C ARG A 327 -1.84 -19.18 9.08
N THR A 328 -1.48 -19.03 7.82
CA THR A 328 -1.31 -17.70 7.18
C THR A 328 -2.63 -16.96 7.10
N ALA A 329 -3.70 -17.62 6.69
CA ALA A 329 -5.04 -17.02 6.65
C ALA A 329 -5.48 -16.54 8.04
N ARG A 330 -5.30 -17.35 9.08
CA ARG A 330 -5.57 -17.01 10.47
C ARG A 330 -4.78 -15.76 10.92
N TRP A 331 -3.51 -15.67 10.56
CA TRP A 331 -2.68 -14.52 10.90
C TRP A 331 -3.18 -13.24 10.19
N LEU A 332 -3.50 -13.32 8.90
CA LEU A 332 -4.04 -12.19 8.13
C LEU A 332 -5.36 -11.68 8.74
N TRP A 333 -6.27 -12.59 9.09
CA TRP A 333 -7.55 -12.24 9.71
C TRP A 333 -7.36 -11.62 11.10
N ASN A 334 -6.56 -12.23 11.96
CA ASN A 334 -6.35 -11.77 13.34
C ASN A 334 -5.65 -10.39 13.43
N ASN A 335 -4.91 -9.99 12.38
CA ASN A 335 -4.41 -8.62 12.25
C ASN A 335 -5.47 -7.65 11.71
N HIS A 336 -6.66 -8.14 11.38
CA HIS A 336 -7.77 -7.35 10.86
C HIS A 336 -7.39 -6.47 9.69
N LEU A 337 -6.65 -7.04 8.72
CA LEU A 337 -6.22 -6.34 7.52
C LEU A 337 -7.41 -6.03 6.61
N ALA A 338 -7.38 -4.87 5.96
CA ALA A 338 -8.39 -4.49 4.97
C ALA A 338 -8.18 -5.19 3.63
N ALA A 339 -6.93 -5.40 3.23
CA ALA A 339 -6.54 -6.09 2.01
C ALA A 339 -5.06 -6.49 2.09
N VAL A 340 -4.64 -7.40 1.21
CA VAL A 340 -3.24 -7.75 1.02
C VAL A 340 -2.91 -7.66 -0.47
N ALA A 341 -1.74 -7.11 -0.80
CA ALA A 341 -1.22 -7.11 -2.16
C ALA A 341 0.24 -7.55 -2.18
N SER A 342 0.68 -8.11 -3.31
CA SER A 342 2.07 -8.53 -3.52
C SER A 342 2.54 -8.17 -4.92
N ASP A 343 3.85 -8.16 -5.11
CA ASP A 343 4.47 -8.17 -6.43
C ASP A 343 4.50 -9.58 -7.07
N SER A 344 4.05 -10.61 -6.36
CA SER A 344 3.87 -11.97 -6.90
C SER A 344 2.68 -12.05 -7.86
N PRO A 345 2.73 -12.95 -8.87
CA PRO A 345 1.63 -13.17 -9.82
C PRO A 345 0.36 -13.78 -9.23
N ALA A 346 0.42 -14.41 -8.05
CA ALA A 346 -0.69 -15.14 -7.44
C ALA A 346 -0.71 -15.05 -5.91
N LEU A 347 -0.14 -13.99 -5.31
CA LEU A 347 0.04 -13.80 -3.88
C LEU A 347 0.78 -14.97 -3.21
N GLU A 348 0.21 -16.19 -3.20
CA GLU A 348 0.83 -17.41 -2.70
C GLU A 348 1.53 -18.23 -3.78
N ALA A 349 2.40 -19.13 -3.36
CA ALA A 349 3.13 -20.03 -4.26
C ALA A 349 2.19 -21.01 -4.97
N LEU A 350 2.34 -21.16 -6.28
CA LEU A 350 1.60 -22.09 -7.15
C LEU A 350 2.54 -22.89 -8.07
N PRO A 351 2.19 -24.15 -8.41
CA PRO A 351 1.02 -24.91 -7.90
C PRO A 351 1.18 -25.33 -6.44
N LYS A 352 0.08 -25.62 -5.78
CA LYS A 352 0.10 -26.22 -4.44
C LYS A 352 0.65 -27.66 -4.52
N PRO A 353 1.36 -28.13 -3.49
CA PRO A 353 1.75 -29.52 -3.40
C PRO A 353 0.54 -30.46 -3.45
N PRO A 354 0.70 -31.68 -4.03
CA PRO A 354 -0.37 -32.67 -4.03
C PRO A 354 -0.89 -32.97 -2.61
N GLY A 355 -2.21 -32.87 -2.43
CA GLY A 355 -2.87 -33.02 -1.12
C GLY A 355 -3.06 -31.72 -0.35
N GLU A 356 -2.48 -30.62 -0.80
CA GLU A 356 -2.59 -29.28 -0.18
C GLU A 356 -3.41 -28.30 -1.05
N GLU A 357 -4.16 -28.78 -2.03
CA GLU A 357 -4.91 -27.94 -2.98
C GLU A 357 -5.96 -27.06 -2.27
N MET A 358 -6.41 -27.49 -1.09
CA MET A 358 -7.35 -26.73 -0.28
C MET A 358 -6.70 -25.64 0.57
N GLU A 359 -5.36 -25.69 0.74
CA GLU A 359 -4.56 -24.65 1.40
C GLU A 359 -4.29 -23.44 0.49
N PHE A 360 -5.25 -23.09 -0.34
CA PHE A 360 -5.17 -21.98 -1.28
C PHE A 360 -5.71 -20.71 -0.61
N LEU A 361 -4.84 -19.70 -0.42
CA LEU A 361 -5.20 -18.46 0.30
C LEU A 361 -6.39 -17.73 -0.31
N HIS A 362 -6.55 -17.80 -1.63
CA HIS A 362 -7.70 -17.20 -2.29
C HIS A 362 -9.03 -17.75 -1.77
N PHE A 363 -9.09 -19.04 -1.37
CA PHE A 363 -10.29 -19.59 -0.75
C PHE A 363 -10.58 -18.92 0.59
N HIS A 364 -9.56 -18.76 1.41
CA HIS A 364 -9.71 -18.10 2.70
C HIS A 364 -10.00 -16.61 2.55
N MET A 365 -9.21 -15.92 1.73
CA MET A 365 -9.28 -14.45 1.63
C MET A 365 -10.55 -14.02 0.88
N LEU A 366 -10.75 -14.47 -0.36
CA LEU A 366 -11.88 -14.00 -1.17
C LEU A 366 -13.21 -14.62 -0.72
N ALA A 367 -13.24 -15.96 -0.56
CA ALA A 367 -14.51 -16.65 -0.31
C ALA A 367 -14.92 -16.68 1.17
N PHE A 368 -13.99 -16.75 2.12
CA PHE A 368 -14.32 -16.81 3.54
C PHE A 368 -14.30 -15.44 4.21
N PHE A 369 -13.24 -14.64 4.02
CA PHE A 369 -13.12 -13.35 4.72
C PHE A 369 -13.75 -12.18 3.97
N GLY A 370 -13.90 -12.28 2.66
CA GLY A 370 -14.21 -11.13 1.83
C GLY A 370 -13.04 -10.15 1.78
N MET A 371 -11.79 -10.65 1.79
CA MET A 371 -10.57 -9.84 1.76
C MET A 371 -10.01 -9.80 0.33
N PRO A 372 -10.00 -8.63 -0.34
CA PRO A 372 -9.45 -8.49 -1.69
C PRO A 372 -7.95 -8.77 -1.74
N ILE A 373 -7.50 -9.34 -2.86
CA ILE A 373 -6.11 -9.67 -3.13
C ILE A 373 -5.57 -8.77 -4.24
N GLY A 374 -4.39 -8.19 -4.02
CA GLY A 374 -3.63 -7.49 -5.05
C GLY A 374 -2.46 -8.33 -5.55
N GLU A 375 -2.21 -8.33 -6.87
CA GLU A 375 -1.17 -9.13 -7.47
C GLU A 375 -0.36 -8.34 -8.50
N MET A 376 0.90 -8.71 -8.71
CA MET A 376 1.84 -8.08 -9.65
C MET A 376 1.97 -6.57 -9.43
N TRP A 377 1.96 -6.09 -8.19
CA TRP A 377 2.14 -4.67 -7.93
C TRP A 377 3.60 -4.26 -8.12
N ASN A 378 3.82 -3.09 -8.69
CA ASN A 378 5.16 -2.52 -8.82
C ASN A 378 5.58 -1.84 -7.52
N LEU A 379 6.30 -2.56 -6.67
CA LEU A 379 6.69 -2.10 -5.33
C LEU A 379 8.14 -1.58 -5.26
N GLU A 380 8.90 -1.64 -6.35
CA GLU A 380 10.35 -1.38 -6.35
C GLU A 380 10.70 0.04 -5.89
N GLY A 381 10.12 1.05 -6.53
CA GLY A 381 10.43 2.44 -6.19
C GLY A 381 9.98 2.83 -4.76
N LEU A 382 8.86 2.27 -4.30
CA LEU A 382 8.39 2.45 -2.92
C LEU A 382 9.34 1.79 -1.92
N ALA A 383 9.77 0.55 -2.20
CA ALA A 383 10.67 -0.20 -1.33
C ALA A 383 12.04 0.47 -1.18
N ASP A 384 12.58 1.01 -2.27
CA ASP A 384 13.85 1.76 -2.22
C ASP A 384 13.73 3.02 -1.39
N ASP A 385 12.62 3.74 -1.48
CA ASP A 385 12.38 4.94 -0.68
C ASP A 385 12.16 4.61 0.80
N CYS A 386 11.39 3.55 1.11
CA CYS A 386 11.21 3.07 2.47
C CYS A 386 12.54 2.67 3.13
N ALA A 387 13.41 1.96 2.38
CA ALA A 387 14.72 1.59 2.88
C ALA A 387 15.65 2.81 3.09
N ALA A 388 15.48 3.87 2.30
CA ALA A 388 16.31 5.07 2.41
C ALA A 388 15.95 5.94 3.62
N ASP A 389 14.67 6.04 3.98
CA ASP A 389 14.22 6.89 5.09
C ASP A 389 13.80 6.11 6.35
N GLY A 390 13.64 4.79 6.26
CA GLY A 390 13.23 3.91 7.36
C GLY A 390 11.74 3.96 7.68
N ASP A 391 10.93 4.61 6.84
CA ASP A 391 9.48 4.72 6.99
C ASP A 391 8.78 3.75 6.03
N TYR A 392 8.21 2.68 6.56
CA TYR A 392 7.56 1.60 5.80
C TYR A 392 6.01 1.69 5.84
N ASP A 393 5.46 2.82 6.29
CA ASP A 393 4.04 3.10 6.20
C ASP A 393 3.78 4.37 5.36
N PHE A 394 2.66 4.37 4.65
CA PHE A 394 2.28 5.42 3.70
C PHE A 394 0.76 5.53 3.62
N PHE A 395 0.26 6.63 3.05
CA PHE A 395 -1.13 6.75 2.67
C PHE A 395 -1.33 6.06 1.31
N LEU A 396 -2.17 5.02 1.28
CA LEU A 396 -2.49 4.29 0.06
C LEU A 396 -3.87 4.72 -0.45
N THR A 397 -3.96 4.97 -1.76
CA THR A 397 -5.22 5.14 -2.47
C THR A 397 -5.29 4.21 -3.67
N SER A 398 -6.48 3.69 -3.97
CA SER A 398 -6.72 2.86 -5.14
C SER A 398 -8.16 3.01 -5.62
N ALA A 399 -8.34 3.06 -6.94
CA ALA A 399 -9.64 3.14 -7.58
C ALA A 399 -9.67 2.16 -8.77
N PRO A 400 -10.07 0.89 -8.55
CA PRO A 400 -10.25 -0.06 -9.63
C PRO A 400 -11.21 0.46 -10.70
N LEU A 401 -11.14 -0.09 -11.91
CA LEU A 401 -12.11 0.23 -12.96
C LEU A 401 -13.53 -0.14 -12.51
N ASN A 402 -14.47 0.77 -12.71
CA ASN A 402 -15.88 0.51 -12.40
C ASN A 402 -16.51 -0.34 -13.52
N ILE A 403 -16.17 -1.62 -13.55
CA ILE A 403 -16.67 -2.60 -14.50
C ILE A 403 -17.81 -3.37 -13.82
N PRO A 404 -19.09 -3.11 -14.14
CA PRO A 404 -20.20 -3.82 -13.53
C PRO A 404 -20.06 -5.33 -13.69
N GLY A 405 -20.00 -6.06 -12.56
CA GLY A 405 -19.80 -7.51 -12.56
C GLY A 405 -18.41 -7.97 -13.01
N GLY A 406 -17.41 -7.09 -13.10
CA GLY A 406 -16.03 -7.50 -13.37
C GLY A 406 -15.45 -8.32 -12.22
N VAL A 407 -14.56 -9.28 -12.52
CA VAL A 407 -13.95 -10.15 -11.49
C VAL A 407 -12.54 -9.70 -11.07
N GLY A 408 -12.02 -8.68 -11.71
CA GLY A 408 -10.74 -8.04 -11.37
C GLY A 408 -10.53 -6.77 -12.17
N SER A 409 -9.50 -6.00 -11.83
CA SER A 409 -9.19 -4.71 -12.46
C SER A 409 -7.77 -4.30 -12.18
N PRO A 410 -7.11 -3.54 -13.07
CA PRO A 410 -5.94 -2.75 -12.68
C PRO A 410 -6.26 -1.95 -11.41
N PRO A 411 -5.34 -1.92 -10.42
CA PRO A 411 -5.63 -1.34 -9.11
C PRO A 411 -5.65 0.19 -9.13
N ASN A 412 -4.97 0.83 -10.09
CA ASN A 412 -4.75 2.28 -10.11
C ASN A 412 -4.33 2.79 -8.71
N ALA A 413 -3.36 2.08 -8.12
CA ALA A 413 -2.95 2.31 -6.75
C ALA A 413 -1.78 3.30 -6.68
N LEU A 414 -1.84 4.17 -5.68
CA LEU A 414 -0.80 5.14 -5.35
C LEU A 414 -0.41 5.00 -3.88
N ALA A 415 0.90 4.95 -3.59
CA ALA A 415 1.43 5.19 -2.25
C ALA A 415 1.93 6.63 -2.17
N ILE A 416 1.59 7.32 -1.08
CA ILE A 416 1.94 8.72 -0.83
C ILE A 416 2.64 8.79 0.53
N LYS A 417 3.91 9.21 0.54
CA LYS A 417 4.75 9.29 1.76
C LYS A 417 4.93 10.70 2.26
#